data_c411cfce03be016c8f8473217e1aa429
#
_entry.id   c411cfce03be016c8f8473217e1aa429
#
_cell.length_a   1.000
_cell.length_b   1.000
_cell.length_c   1.000
_cell.angle_alpha   90.00
_cell.angle_beta   90.00
_cell.angle_gamma   90.00
#
_symmetry.space_group_name_H-M   'P 1'
#
loop_
_entity.id
_entity.type
_entity.pdbx_description
1 polymer ?
#
loop_
_entity_poly.entity_id
_entity_poly.type
_entity_poly.pdbx_seq_one_letter_code
_entity_poly.pdbx_strand_id
1 'polypeptide(L)'
;MSKLRENLAAFLASREHHVEIGGVPLLARRVAGSGLGSDPTPVPSIEQSSFVCVQFAPIACQSLWKLGKLYGDAPCPESSIEIIHLEEQPVALVPVAFDCFHLEVPDAALRAFADAQHGKDPGLLRCRQGEIDTTMRHLAEALMPTLARTQEAVSRTEQLFVDQIVFAMLAHLSGRYAVPAARPASAGRLAPWQQRLVTERLTVDFRNEPALEDLARLCGLPVLRFAGDFRRTTGLTPARWLRRARVEAAKEMLFRTTLPLKEIAYRCGFADHSHFTRVFSSEVGMTPGTWRRER
;
A
#
# COMPACT_ATOMS: atom_id res chain seq x y z
N MET A 1 3.83 -19.66 -17.60
CA MET A 1 2.71 -19.03 -16.87
C MET A 1 2.09 -19.93 -15.79
N SER A 2 2.30 -21.24 -15.78
CA SER A 2 1.72 -22.18 -14.83
C SER A 2 2.40 -22.15 -13.44
N LYS A 3 3.74 -22.23 -13.37
CA LYS A 3 4.50 -22.29 -12.12
C LYS A 3 4.39 -21.03 -11.24
N LEU A 4 4.29 -19.85 -11.84
CA LEU A 4 4.10 -18.59 -11.08
C LEU A 4 2.75 -18.60 -10.33
N ARG A 5 1.69 -19.09 -10.98
CA ARG A 5 0.35 -19.23 -10.35
C ARG A 5 0.33 -20.30 -9.27
N GLU A 6 1.04 -21.41 -9.46
CA GLU A 6 1.13 -22.49 -8.46
C GLU A 6 1.99 -22.06 -7.25
N ASN A 7 3.13 -21.40 -7.45
CA ASN A 7 3.97 -20.87 -6.38
C ASN A 7 3.30 -19.71 -5.65
N LEU A 8 2.56 -18.85 -6.37
CA LEU A 8 1.76 -17.79 -5.77
C LEU A 8 0.57 -18.37 -4.98
N ALA A 9 -0.08 -19.40 -5.49
CA ALA A 9 -1.14 -20.11 -4.79
C ALA A 9 -0.62 -20.81 -3.52
N ALA A 10 0.58 -21.37 -3.54
CA ALA A 10 1.24 -21.93 -2.35
C ALA A 10 1.64 -20.83 -1.33
N PHE A 11 2.10 -19.67 -1.82
CA PHE A 11 2.38 -18.50 -1.00
C PHE A 11 1.10 -17.90 -0.39
N LEU A 12 0.00 -17.88 -1.14
CA LEU A 12 -1.32 -17.41 -0.71
C LEU A 12 -2.14 -18.50 0.02
N ALA A 13 -1.79 -19.78 -0.10
CA ALA A 13 -2.45 -20.89 0.59
C ALA A 13 -1.95 -21.10 2.04
N SER A 14 -1.04 -20.25 2.53
CA SER A 14 -0.71 -20.21 3.94
C SER A 14 -1.95 -19.86 4.75
N ARG A 15 -2.21 -20.62 5.82
CA ARG A 15 -3.33 -20.32 6.71
C ARG A 15 -3.10 -18.98 7.36
N GLU A 16 -4.09 -18.11 7.24
CA GLU A 16 -4.07 -16.75 7.74
C GLU A 16 -4.84 -16.70 9.06
N HIS A 17 -4.29 -16.02 10.04
CA HIS A 17 -4.96 -15.71 11.29
C HIS A 17 -5.05 -14.18 11.45
N HIS A 18 -6.28 -13.73 11.67
CA HIS A 18 -6.57 -12.33 11.93
C HIS A 18 -6.60 -12.08 13.43
N VAL A 19 -5.90 -11.04 13.85
CA VAL A 19 -5.87 -10.52 15.21
C VAL A 19 -6.25 -9.07 15.18
N GLU A 20 -7.08 -8.60 16.10
CA GLU A 20 -7.51 -7.20 16.14
C GLU A 20 -6.84 -6.43 17.30
N ILE A 21 -6.27 -5.28 16.99
CA ILE A 21 -5.75 -4.33 17.98
C ILE A 21 -6.45 -2.99 17.80
N GLY A 22 -7.20 -2.57 18.81
CA GLY A 22 -7.96 -1.31 18.75
C GLY A 22 -8.96 -1.26 17.59
N GLY A 23 -9.56 -2.42 17.21
CA GLY A 23 -10.46 -2.53 16.07
C GLY A 23 -9.77 -2.56 14.70
N VAL A 24 -8.44 -2.67 14.66
CA VAL A 24 -7.65 -2.77 13.42
C VAL A 24 -7.15 -4.20 13.27
N PRO A 25 -7.47 -4.90 12.16
CA PRO A 25 -6.99 -6.26 11.92
C PRO A 25 -5.50 -6.28 11.57
N LEU A 26 -4.79 -7.26 12.12
CA LEU A 26 -3.45 -7.68 11.74
C LEU A 26 -3.52 -9.08 11.15
N LEU A 27 -2.61 -9.38 10.23
CA LEU A 27 -2.53 -10.68 9.59
C LEU A 27 -1.24 -11.40 9.99
N ALA A 28 -1.37 -12.57 10.60
CA ALA A 28 -0.24 -13.44 10.97
C ALA A 28 -0.31 -14.75 10.21
N ARG A 29 0.83 -15.20 9.64
CA ARG A 29 0.91 -16.47 8.89
C ARG A 29 2.33 -17.05 8.87
N ARG A 30 2.45 -18.36 8.71
CA ARG A 30 3.70 -19.03 8.34
C ARG A 30 3.74 -19.20 6.83
N VAL A 31 4.85 -18.88 6.23
CA VAL A 31 5.08 -19.06 4.80
C VAL A 31 6.34 -19.90 4.59
N ALA A 32 6.20 -21.03 3.90
CA ALA A 32 7.32 -21.91 3.61
C ALA A 32 7.22 -22.44 2.18
N GLY A 33 8.34 -22.65 1.53
CA GLY A 33 8.39 -23.15 0.15
C GLY A 33 9.77 -23.61 -0.28
N SER A 34 9.83 -24.31 -1.41
CA SER A 34 11.08 -24.78 -2.03
C SER A 34 11.84 -23.70 -2.80
N GLY A 35 11.38 -22.46 -2.76
CA GLY A 35 11.88 -21.33 -3.53
C GLY A 35 10.92 -20.89 -4.64
N LEU A 36 11.00 -19.62 -5.01
CA LEU A 36 10.16 -19.02 -6.07
C LEU A 36 10.82 -19.14 -7.46
N GLY A 37 11.98 -19.81 -7.56
CA GLY A 37 12.74 -19.92 -8.80
C GLY A 37 13.34 -18.58 -9.21
N SER A 38 13.32 -18.28 -10.51
CA SER A 38 13.82 -17.01 -11.09
C SER A 38 12.74 -15.92 -11.16
N ASP A 39 11.53 -16.19 -10.66
CA ASP A 39 10.44 -15.22 -10.72
C ASP A 39 10.42 -14.37 -9.43
N PRO A 40 10.37 -13.05 -9.55
CA PRO A 40 10.25 -12.18 -8.39
C PRO A 40 8.84 -12.30 -7.76
N THR A 41 8.74 -11.97 -6.47
CA THR A 41 7.43 -11.84 -5.83
C THR A 41 6.60 -10.77 -6.54
N PRO A 42 5.26 -10.91 -6.59
CA PRO A 42 4.42 -9.83 -7.09
C PRO A 42 4.57 -8.59 -6.21
N VAL A 43 4.44 -7.43 -6.83
CA VAL A 43 4.38 -6.17 -6.08
C VAL A 43 3.09 -6.20 -5.25
N PRO A 44 3.18 -6.08 -3.90
CA PRO A 44 1.98 -6.03 -3.07
C PRO A 44 1.17 -4.77 -3.37
N SER A 45 -0.11 -4.78 -3.01
CA SER A 45 -0.92 -3.57 -2.97
C SER A 45 -0.22 -2.51 -2.10
N ILE A 46 -0.28 -1.24 -2.55
CA ILE A 46 0.35 -0.15 -1.80
C ILE A 46 -0.57 0.17 -0.62
N GLU A 47 -0.17 -0.27 0.56
CA GLU A 47 -0.92 -0.09 1.80
C GLU A 47 -0.05 0.61 2.85
N GLN A 48 -0.70 1.31 3.77
CA GLN A 48 -0.05 1.86 4.96
C GLN A 48 0.15 0.75 6.00
N SER A 49 1.01 -0.19 5.66
CA SER A 49 1.31 -1.35 6.48
C SER A 49 2.80 -1.64 6.46
N SER A 50 3.32 -2.12 7.56
CA SER A 50 4.65 -2.70 7.65
C SER A 50 4.54 -4.22 7.57
N PHE A 51 5.36 -4.82 6.72
CA PHE A 51 5.51 -6.25 6.58
C PHE A 51 6.71 -6.69 7.42
N VAL A 52 6.46 -7.50 8.43
CA VAL A 52 7.48 -8.05 9.33
C VAL A 52 7.67 -9.51 9.01
N CYS A 53 8.88 -9.89 8.60
CA CYS A 53 9.27 -11.25 8.28
C CYS A 53 10.32 -11.73 9.27
N VAL A 54 10.12 -12.90 9.89
CA VAL A 54 11.09 -13.54 10.80
C VAL A 54 11.47 -14.90 10.23
N GLN A 55 12.75 -15.13 10.00
CA GLN A 55 13.25 -16.34 9.38
C GLN A 55 13.29 -17.51 10.38
N PHE A 56 12.62 -18.63 10.03
CA PHE A 56 12.70 -19.88 10.75
C PHE A 56 13.83 -20.79 10.27
N ALA A 57 14.20 -20.62 9.00
CA ALA A 57 15.36 -21.27 8.40
C ALA A 57 16.21 -20.22 7.67
N PRO A 58 17.53 -20.42 7.58
CA PRO A 58 18.38 -19.46 6.86
C PRO A 58 18.05 -19.48 5.36
N ILE A 59 18.01 -18.30 4.74
CA ILE A 59 17.92 -18.14 3.30
C ILE A 59 19.31 -17.81 2.76
N ALA A 60 19.88 -18.72 1.98
CA ALA A 60 21.27 -18.60 1.49
C ALA A 60 21.42 -17.47 0.44
N CYS A 61 20.35 -17.16 -0.30
CA CYS A 61 20.37 -16.15 -1.37
C CYS A 61 18.99 -15.50 -1.45
N GLN A 62 18.95 -14.19 -1.27
CA GLN A 62 17.75 -13.38 -1.43
C GLN A 62 18.15 -12.01 -1.96
N SER A 63 17.48 -11.54 -3.00
CA SER A 63 17.59 -10.16 -3.47
C SER A 63 16.30 -9.43 -3.19
N LEU A 64 16.39 -8.20 -2.68
CA LEU A 64 15.27 -7.35 -2.35
C LEU A 64 15.39 -6.01 -3.06
N TRP A 65 14.33 -5.62 -3.74
CA TRP A 65 14.18 -4.28 -4.35
C TRP A 65 13.13 -3.49 -3.59
N LYS A 66 13.37 -2.17 -3.48
CA LYS A 66 12.44 -1.19 -2.94
C LYS A 66 12.34 -0.02 -3.92
N LEU A 67 11.11 0.34 -4.31
CA LEU A 67 10.87 1.39 -5.33
C LEU A 67 11.68 1.17 -6.62
N GLY A 68 11.82 -0.09 -7.05
CA GLY A 68 12.56 -0.49 -8.26
C GLY A 68 14.10 -0.43 -8.14
N LYS A 69 14.65 -0.12 -6.97
CA LYS A 69 16.09 -0.12 -6.71
C LYS A 69 16.49 -1.31 -5.86
N LEU A 70 17.61 -1.96 -6.18
CA LEU A 70 18.18 -3.01 -5.35
C LEU A 70 18.52 -2.43 -3.97
N TYR A 71 17.88 -2.97 -2.94
CA TYR A 71 18.08 -2.57 -1.55
C TYR A 71 19.09 -3.47 -0.85
N GLY A 72 19.03 -4.78 -1.11
CA GLY A 72 19.92 -5.76 -0.53
C GLY A 72 20.02 -7.03 -1.38
N ASP A 73 21.20 -7.64 -1.35
CA ASP A 73 21.51 -8.91 -1.99
C ASP A 73 22.44 -9.68 -1.04
N ALA A 74 21.85 -10.26 0.00
CA ALA A 74 22.58 -10.91 1.06
C ALA A 74 21.77 -12.09 1.63
N PRO A 75 22.45 -13.12 2.19
CA PRO A 75 21.75 -14.18 2.90
C PRO A 75 21.01 -13.63 4.11
N CYS A 76 19.87 -14.26 4.44
CA CYS A 76 19.12 -13.99 5.65
C CYS A 76 19.38 -15.12 6.64
N PRO A 77 20.13 -14.88 7.74
CA PRO A 77 20.36 -15.87 8.76
C PRO A 77 19.07 -16.34 9.43
N GLU A 78 19.10 -17.52 10.03
CA GLU A 78 18.04 -17.97 10.93
C GLU A 78 17.82 -16.95 12.05
N SER A 79 16.60 -16.73 12.47
CA SER A 79 16.17 -15.72 13.44
C SER A 79 16.41 -14.28 12.99
N SER A 80 16.78 -14.04 11.73
CA SER A 80 16.82 -12.67 11.24
C SER A 80 15.42 -12.11 11.05
N ILE A 81 15.29 -10.79 11.29
CA ILE A 81 14.08 -10.03 11.06
C ILE A 81 14.27 -9.11 9.88
N GLU A 82 13.23 -9.01 9.06
CA GLU A 82 13.12 -8.03 7.97
C GLU A 82 11.84 -7.24 8.14
N ILE A 83 11.94 -5.92 8.10
CA ILE A 83 10.79 -5.01 8.24
C ILE A 83 10.76 -4.11 7.02
N ILE A 84 9.67 -4.19 6.27
CA ILE A 84 9.50 -3.48 5.00
C ILE A 84 8.16 -2.79 5.00
N HIS A 85 8.14 -1.50 4.77
CA HIS A 85 6.89 -0.76 4.59
C HIS A 85 6.35 -0.96 3.17
N LEU A 86 5.08 -1.31 3.01
CA LEU A 86 4.50 -1.67 1.71
C LEU A 86 4.47 -0.51 0.71
N GLU A 87 4.50 0.74 1.20
CA GLU A 87 4.69 1.92 0.33
C GLU A 87 6.03 1.92 -0.43
N GLU A 88 7.03 1.17 0.06
CA GLU A 88 8.33 1.02 -0.61
C GLU A 88 8.26 0.07 -1.83
N GLN A 89 7.07 -0.50 -2.12
CA GLN A 89 6.84 -1.42 -3.24
C GLN A 89 7.89 -2.55 -3.26
N PRO A 90 7.99 -3.34 -2.17
CA PRO A 90 9.00 -4.38 -2.08
C PRO A 90 8.77 -5.46 -3.12
N VAL A 91 9.86 -5.89 -3.73
CA VAL A 91 9.91 -7.06 -4.62
C VAL A 91 11.09 -7.91 -4.19
N ALA A 92 10.86 -9.19 -3.90
CA ALA A 92 11.90 -10.11 -3.51
C ALA A 92 12.11 -11.20 -4.55
N LEU A 93 13.35 -11.63 -4.72
CA LEU A 93 13.71 -12.83 -5.45
C LEU A 93 14.29 -13.82 -4.44
N VAL A 94 13.60 -14.96 -4.26
CA VAL A 94 13.96 -16.01 -3.30
C VAL A 94 14.07 -17.34 -4.07
N PRO A 95 15.22 -17.62 -4.69
CA PRO A 95 15.38 -18.79 -5.56
C PRO A 95 15.54 -20.12 -4.80
N VAL A 96 15.75 -20.06 -3.51
CA VAL A 96 16.01 -21.21 -2.61
C VAL A 96 14.87 -21.45 -1.64
N ALA A 97 14.89 -22.61 -0.97
CA ALA A 97 13.91 -22.92 0.06
C ALA A 97 13.92 -21.90 1.18
N PHE A 98 12.75 -21.59 1.71
CA PHE A 98 12.52 -20.64 2.79
C PHE A 98 11.44 -21.13 3.73
N ASP A 99 11.54 -20.68 4.98
CA ASP A 99 10.55 -20.92 6.03
C ASP A 99 10.56 -19.71 6.97
N CYS A 100 9.48 -18.97 7.01
CA CYS A 100 9.41 -17.72 7.75
C CYS A 100 8.02 -17.47 8.32
N PHE A 101 7.97 -16.66 9.35
CA PHE A 101 6.77 -16.07 9.90
C PHE A 101 6.56 -14.66 9.30
N HIS A 102 5.35 -14.39 8.89
CA HIS A 102 4.95 -13.07 8.41
C HIS A 102 3.91 -12.46 9.35
N LEU A 103 4.12 -11.19 9.70
CA LEU A 103 3.14 -10.36 10.38
C LEU A 103 2.95 -9.08 9.59
N GLU A 104 1.74 -8.85 9.11
CA GLU A 104 1.36 -7.58 8.51
C GLU A 104 0.78 -6.67 9.57
N VAL A 105 1.41 -5.51 9.73
CA VAL A 105 1.10 -4.52 10.76
C VAL A 105 0.68 -3.22 10.11
N PRO A 106 -0.63 -2.94 10.04
CA PRO A 106 -1.11 -1.64 9.57
C PRO A 106 -0.61 -0.51 10.48
N ASP A 107 -0.25 0.63 9.90
CA ASP A 107 0.15 1.82 10.65
C ASP A 107 -0.93 2.28 11.64
N ALA A 108 -2.21 2.04 11.28
CA ALA A 108 -3.32 2.30 12.16
C ALA A 108 -3.29 1.44 13.44
N ALA A 109 -2.85 0.17 13.33
CA ALA A 109 -2.72 -0.72 14.49
C ALA A 109 -1.57 -0.28 15.40
N LEU A 110 -0.44 0.14 14.83
CA LEU A 110 0.68 0.71 15.63
C LEU A 110 0.26 1.98 16.37
N ARG A 111 -0.50 2.85 15.70
CA ARG A 111 -1.03 4.07 16.34
C ARG A 111 -2.03 3.73 17.45
N ALA A 112 -3.00 2.83 17.19
CA ALA A 112 -3.97 2.39 18.18
C ALA A 112 -3.29 1.75 19.41
N PHE A 113 -2.23 0.95 19.16
CA PHE A 113 -1.41 0.38 20.22
C PHE A 113 -0.72 1.48 21.06
N ALA A 114 -0.10 2.46 20.41
CA ALA A 114 0.58 3.56 21.10
C ALA A 114 -0.41 4.43 21.90
N ASP A 115 -1.57 4.75 21.33
CA ASP A 115 -2.63 5.51 22.00
C ASP A 115 -3.13 4.80 23.27
N ALA A 116 -3.34 3.47 23.20
CA ALA A 116 -3.73 2.65 24.35
C ALA A 116 -2.67 2.63 25.47
N GLN A 117 -1.38 2.83 25.12
CA GLN A 117 -0.29 2.90 26.09
C GLN A 117 0.04 4.34 26.52
N HIS A 118 -0.77 5.33 26.14
CA HIS A 118 -0.51 6.77 26.40
C HIS A 118 0.86 7.20 25.85
N GLY A 119 1.32 6.52 24.81
CA GLY A 119 2.60 6.74 24.16
C GLY A 119 2.54 7.79 23.06
N LYS A 120 3.71 8.12 22.52
CA LYS A 120 3.82 8.95 21.31
C LYS A 120 3.63 8.06 20.08
N ASP A 121 3.21 8.67 18.96
CA ASP A 121 3.17 7.99 17.66
C ASP A 121 4.51 7.26 17.41
N PRO A 122 4.52 5.94 17.26
CA PRO A 122 5.74 5.16 17.07
C PRO A 122 6.44 5.49 15.74
N GLY A 123 5.73 6.13 14.81
CA GLY A 123 6.26 6.42 13.48
C GLY A 123 6.31 5.17 12.60
N LEU A 124 7.44 4.97 11.92
CA LEU A 124 7.67 3.81 11.05
C LEU A 124 8.55 2.77 11.74
N LEU A 125 8.31 1.50 11.44
CA LEU A 125 9.20 0.41 11.87
C LEU A 125 10.37 0.29 10.88
N ARG A 126 11.59 0.16 11.40
CA ARG A 126 12.82 -0.01 10.61
C ARG A 126 13.78 -0.98 11.30
N CYS A 127 14.39 -1.88 10.54
CA CYS A 127 15.47 -2.74 10.99
C CYS A 127 16.68 -2.65 10.05
N ARG A 128 17.81 -3.15 10.49
CA ARG A 128 18.98 -3.38 9.61
C ARG A 128 18.82 -4.71 8.89
N GLN A 129 19.33 -4.78 7.66
CA GLN A 129 19.34 -6.03 6.92
C GLN A 129 20.12 -7.12 7.69
N GLY A 130 19.54 -8.32 7.80
CA GLY A 130 20.14 -9.43 8.50
C GLY A 130 20.20 -9.29 10.02
N GLU A 131 19.46 -8.35 10.60
CA GLU A 131 19.40 -8.17 12.05
C GLU A 131 18.78 -9.40 12.72
N ILE A 132 19.45 -9.94 13.75
CA ILE A 132 18.96 -11.10 14.49
C ILE A 132 18.02 -10.63 15.61
N ASP A 133 16.83 -11.22 15.66
CA ASP A 133 15.84 -10.99 16.70
C ASP A 133 15.27 -12.29 17.26
N THR A 134 15.96 -12.84 18.26
CA THR A 134 15.53 -14.07 18.93
C THR A 134 14.23 -13.89 19.72
N THR A 135 13.91 -12.68 20.18
CA THR A 135 12.64 -12.39 20.87
C THR A 135 11.48 -12.54 19.91
N MET A 136 11.54 -11.90 18.75
CA MET A 136 10.49 -12.04 17.71
C MET A 136 10.41 -13.51 17.23
N ARG A 137 11.54 -14.19 17.09
CA ARG A 137 11.59 -15.61 16.73
C ARG A 137 10.79 -16.47 17.72
N HIS A 138 11.04 -16.35 19.01
CA HIS A 138 10.34 -17.14 20.03
C HIS A 138 8.86 -16.81 20.14
N LEU A 139 8.49 -15.51 20.00
CA LEU A 139 7.09 -15.11 19.96
C LEU A 139 6.37 -15.70 18.74
N ALA A 140 7.02 -15.71 17.58
CA ALA A 140 6.48 -16.33 16.39
C ALA A 140 6.33 -17.85 16.54
N GLU A 141 7.33 -18.53 17.13
CA GLU A 141 7.26 -19.98 17.42
C GLU A 141 6.10 -20.34 18.35
N ALA A 142 5.83 -19.50 19.35
CA ALA A 142 4.70 -19.71 20.26
C ALA A 142 3.34 -19.67 19.55
N LEU A 143 3.23 -18.98 18.41
CA LEU A 143 2.01 -18.95 17.59
C LEU A 143 1.87 -20.16 16.66
N MET A 144 2.95 -20.87 16.31
CA MET A 144 2.94 -21.93 15.31
C MET A 144 1.89 -23.01 15.53
N PRO A 145 1.66 -23.54 16.74
CA PRO A 145 0.64 -24.56 16.98
C PRO A 145 -0.79 -24.06 16.62
N THR A 146 -1.07 -22.79 16.87
CA THR A 146 -2.36 -22.18 16.56
C THR A 146 -2.50 -21.85 15.07
N LEU A 147 -1.45 -21.30 14.46
CA LEU A 147 -1.41 -21.00 13.02
C LEU A 147 -1.50 -22.26 12.13
N ALA A 148 -1.17 -23.43 12.65
CA ALA A 148 -1.35 -24.70 11.95
C ALA A 148 -2.81 -25.14 11.85
N ARG A 149 -3.73 -24.51 12.62
CA ARG A 149 -5.17 -24.84 12.67
C ARG A 149 -5.98 -23.82 11.85
N THR A 150 -7.21 -24.15 11.48
CA THR A 150 -8.14 -23.17 10.92
C THR A 150 -8.63 -22.23 12.03
N GLN A 151 -8.89 -20.98 11.72
CA GLN A 151 -9.32 -19.98 12.71
C GLN A 151 -10.64 -20.40 13.42
N GLU A 152 -11.55 -21.06 12.70
CA GLU A 152 -12.80 -21.59 13.27
C GLU A 152 -12.58 -22.71 14.30
N ALA A 153 -11.43 -23.40 14.26
CA ALA A 153 -11.08 -24.47 15.20
C ALA A 153 -10.30 -23.96 16.43
N VAL A 154 -10.07 -22.64 16.53
CA VAL A 154 -9.35 -22.01 17.63
C VAL A 154 -10.37 -21.66 18.72
N SER A 155 -10.14 -22.17 19.95
CA SER A 155 -10.98 -21.82 21.10
C SER A 155 -10.80 -20.37 21.53
N ARG A 156 -11.78 -19.84 22.27
CA ARG A 156 -11.71 -18.46 22.80
C ARG A 156 -10.47 -18.22 23.69
N THR A 157 -10.04 -19.22 24.46
CA THR A 157 -8.85 -19.13 25.30
C THR A 157 -7.57 -19.12 24.46
N GLU A 158 -7.51 -19.92 23.40
CA GLU A 158 -6.39 -19.89 22.44
C GLU A 158 -6.34 -18.57 21.67
N GLN A 159 -7.50 -18.03 21.28
CA GLN A 159 -7.55 -16.71 20.65
C GLN A 159 -6.99 -15.63 21.59
N LEU A 160 -7.37 -15.64 22.86
CA LEU A 160 -6.80 -14.72 23.85
C LEU A 160 -5.28 -14.88 23.97
N PHE A 161 -4.77 -16.09 23.91
CA PHE A 161 -3.32 -16.34 23.91
C PHE A 161 -2.65 -15.72 22.68
N VAL A 162 -3.22 -15.92 21.49
CA VAL A 162 -2.74 -15.30 20.23
C VAL A 162 -2.72 -13.79 20.36
N ASP A 163 -3.81 -13.19 20.85
CA ASP A 163 -3.95 -11.74 21.02
C ASP A 163 -2.84 -11.18 21.93
N GLN A 164 -2.53 -11.87 23.04
CA GLN A 164 -1.48 -11.45 23.96
C GLN A 164 -0.06 -11.58 23.36
N ILE A 165 0.19 -12.63 22.57
CA ILE A 165 1.48 -12.79 21.87
C ILE A 165 1.65 -11.68 20.82
N VAL A 166 0.62 -11.40 20.02
CA VAL A 166 0.67 -10.33 19.02
C VAL A 166 0.82 -8.96 19.68
N PHE A 167 0.16 -8.74 20.83
CA PHE A 167 0.35 -7.54 21.62
C PHE A 167 1.80 -7.39 22.10
N ALA A 168 2.42 -8.49 22.58
CA ALA A 168 3.84 -8.52 22.98
C ALA A 168 4.76 -8.25 21.79
N MET A 169 4.45 -8.79 20.59
CA MET A 169 5.17 -8.47 19.35
C MET A 169 5.12 -6.99 19.03
N LEU A 170 3.93 -6.36 19.09
CA LEU A 170 3.80 -4.92 18.84
C LEU A 170 4.57 -4.09 19.86
N ALA A 171 4.56 -4.48 21.13
CA ALA A 171 5.35 -3.82 22.17
C ALA A 171 6.85 -3.90 21.88
N HIS A 172 7.34 -5.08 21.49
CA HIS A 172 8.74 -5.29 21.12
C HIS A 172 9.11 -4.51 19.86
N LEU A 173 8.28 -4.57 18.79
CA LEU A 173 8.49 -3.85 17.56
C LEU A 173 8.52 -2.33 17.79
N SER A 174 7.57 -1.81 18.56
CA SER A 174 7.50 -0.38 18.87
C SER A 174 8.68 0.07 19.74
N GLY A 175 9.13 -0.75 20.69
CA GLY A 175 10.24 -0.41 21.56
C GLY A 175 11.62 -0.47 20.90
N ARG A 176 11.79 -1.39 19.94
CA ARG A 176 13.10 -1.67 19.34
C ARG A 176 13.28 -1.07 17.94
N TYR A 177 12.24 -1.08 17.13
CA TYR A 177 12.29 -0.76 15.70
C TYR A 177 11.54 0.51 15.31
N ALA A 178 10.77 1.10 16.24
CA ALA A 178 10.12 2.36 15.97
C ALA A 178 11.16 3.47 15.79
N VAL A 179 11.14 4.07 14.62
CA VAL A 179 11.86 5.31 14.37
C VAL A 179 10.82 6.42 14.28
N PRO A 180 11.03 7.55 14.99
CA PRO A 180 10.17 8.69 14.79
C PRO A 180 10.00 8.87 13.29
N ALA A 181 8.76 8.92 12.82
CA ALA A 181 8.55 9.28 11.43
C ALA A 181 9.36 10.57 11.24
N ALA A 182 10.50 10.46 10.56
CA ALA A 182 11.17 11.65 10.10
C ALA A 182 10.05 12.43 9.45
N ARG A 183 9.70 13.61 9.97
CA ARG A 183 8.68 14.47 9.36
C ARG A 183 8.89 14.28 7.88
N PRO A 184 7.95 13.66 7.14
CA PRO A 184 8.23 13.33 5.77
C PRO A 184 8.74 14.60 5.13
N ALA A 185 9.78 14.50 4.30
CA ALA A 185 10.26 15.63 3.49
C ALA A 185 9.14 16.23 2.63
N SER A 186 7.99 15.60 2.63
CA SER A 186 6.67 16.06 2.20
C SER A 186 5.89 16.80 3.29
N ALA A 187 6.56 17.48 4.27
CA ALA A 187 5.79 18.32 5.18
C ALA A 187 4.97 19.31 4.36
N GLY A 188 3.69 19.00 4.17
CA GLY A 188 2.78 19.77 3.34
C GLY A 188 2.67 19.32 1.87
N ARG A 189 3.05 18.09 1.51
CA ARG A 189 2.80 17.48 0.19
C ARG A 189 2.24 16.08 0.38
N LEU A 190 1.50 15.58 -0.61
CA LEU A 190 1.10 14.17 -0.64
C LEU A 190 2.31 13.28 -0.88
N ALA A 191 2.35 12.13 -0.24
CA ALA A 191 3.28 11.08 -0.60
C ALA A 191 3.00 10.58 -2.04
N PRO A 192 4.00 10.02 -2.76
CA PRO A 192 3.81 9.56 -4.13
C PRO A 192 2.65 8.57 -4.31
N TRP A 193 2.42 7.68 -3.34
CA TRP A 193 1.32 6.74 -3.35
C TRP A 193 -0.05 7.44 -3.16
N GLN A 194 -0.15 8.43 -2.24
CA GLN A 194 -1.37 9.22 -2.04
C GLN A 194 -1.72 9.98 -3.30
N GLN A 195 -0.73 10.61 -3.94
CA GLN A 195 -0.92 11.28 -5.21
C GLN A 195 -1.46 10.31 -6.28
N ARG A 196 -0.86 9.14 -6.43
CA ARG A 196 -1.27 8.13 -7.40
C ARG A 196 -2.69 7.66 -7.13
N LEU A 197 -2.99 7.25 -5.90
CA LEU A 197 -4.31 6.77 -5.48
C LEU A 197 -5.40 7.81 -5.77
N VAL A 198 -5.16 9.08 -5.44
CA VAL A 198 -6.12 10.16 -5.68
C VAL A 198 -6.27 10.44 -7.17
N THR A 199 -5.19 10.49 -7.94
CA THR A 199 -5.27 10.75 -9.39
C THR A 199 -5.97 9.61 -10.12
N GLU A 200 -5.73 8.36 -9.75
CA GLU A 200 -6.48 7.21 -10.26
C GLU A 200 -7.96 7.32 -9.92
N ARG A 201 -8.31 7.60 -8.65
CA ARG A 201 -9.71 7.75 -8.22
C ARG A 201 -10.43 8.88 -8.96
N LEU A 202 -9.75 9.98 -9.27
CA LEU A 202 -10.27 11.11 -10.02
C LEU A 202 -10.47 10.80 -11.52
N THR A 203 -9.74 9.82 -12.08
CA THR A 203 -9.76 9.51 -13.51
C THR A 203 -10.57 8.27 -13.88
N VAL A 204 -10.91 7.41 -12.90
CA VAL A 204 -11.69 6.16 -13.13
C VAL A 204 -13.08 6.46 -13.73
N ASP A 205 -13.76 7.49 -13.23
CA ASP A 205 -15.06 7.93 -13.77
C ASP A 205 -15.18 9.45 -13.71
N PHE A 206 -14.96 10.10 -14.83
CA PHE A 206 -15.05 11.55 -14.95
C PHE A 206 -16.45 12.12 -14.70
N ARG A 207 -17.50 11.30 -14.79
CA ARG A 207 -18.89 11.72 -14.56
C ARG A 207 -19.24 11.81 -13.09
N ASN A 208 -18.55 11.02 -12.27
CA ASN A 208 -18.83 10.94 -10.84
C ASN A 208 -17.67 11.58 -10.07
N GLU A 209 -17.80 12.89 -9.81
CA GLU A 209 -16.79 13.64 -9.06
C GLU A 209 -16.81 13.19 -7.60
N PRO A 210 -15.73 12.58 -7.08
CA PRO A 210 -15.67 12.14 -5.68
C PRO A 210 -15.66 13.35 -4.75
N ALA A 211 -16.33 13.24 -3.61
CA ALA A 211 -16.30 14.26 -2.57
C ALA A 211 -14.88 14.45 -2.03
N LEU A 212 -14.55 15.67 -1.60
CA LEU A 212 -13.23 16.00 -1.06
C LEU A 212 -12.92 15.17 0.19
N GLU A 213 -13.95 14.89 0.98
CA GLU A 213 -13.91 14.05 2.17
C GLU A 213 -13.50 12.61 1.85
N ASP A 214 -13.99 12.05 0.74
CA ASP A 214 -13.65 10.70 0.31
C ASP A 214 -12.20 10.61 -0.14
N LEU A 215 -11.73 11.60 -0.88
CA LEU A 215 -10.32 11.68 -1.30
C LEU A 215 -9.38 11.85 -0.10
N ALA A 216 -9.77 12.66 0.88
CA ALA A 216 -9.01 12.85 2.11
C ALA A 216 -8.95 11.57 2.95
N ARG A 217 -10.08 10.84 3.03
CA ARG A 217 -10.17 9.54 3.73
C ARG A 217 -9.28 8.49 3.06
N LEU A 218 -9.27 8.41 1.73
CA LEU A 218 -8.36 7.54 0.98
C LEU A 218 -6.88 7.79 1.31
N CYS A 219 -6.53 9.04 1.62
CA CYS A 219 -5.18 9.43 1.99
C CYS A 219 -4.89 9.32 3.50
N GLY A 220 -5.88 8.96 4.33
CA GLY A 220 -5.73 8.99 5.79
C GLY A 220 -5.46 10.39 6.34
N LEU A 221 -5.95 11.46 5.68
CA LEU A 221 -5.66 12.84 6.03
C LEU A 221 -6.94 13.61 6.40
N PRO A 222 -6.86 14.57 7.35
CA PRO A 222 -7.91 15.56 7.52
C PRO A 222 -8.15 16.36 6.24
N VAL A 223 -9.40 16.70 5.91
CA VAL A 223 -9.82 17.34 4.64
C VAL A 223 -9.01 18.59 4.32
N LEU A 224 -8.85 19.50 5.29
CA LEU A 224 -8.08 20.74 5.11
C LEU A 224 -6.60 20.47 4.79
N ARG A 225 -6.00 19.50 5.47
CA ARG A 225 -4.62 19.09 5.23
C ARG A 225 -4.49 18.47 3.84
N PHE A 226 -5.37 17.54 3.48
CA PHE A 226 -5.39 16.92 2.15
C PHE A 226 -5.45 17.95 1.03
N ALA A 227 -6.38 18.91 1.09
CA ALA A 227 -6.52 19.94 0.07
C ALA A 227 -5.24 20.79 -0.10
N GLY A 228 -4.61 21.14 1.03
CA GLY A 228 -3.34 21.88 1.04
C GLY A 228 -2.18 21.06 0.46
N ASP A 229 -2.06 19.80 0.89
CA ASP A 229 -0.98 18.89 0.47
C ASP A 229 -1.13 18.52 -1.00
N PHE A 230 -2.35 18.26 -1.49
CA PHE A 230 -2.62 18.01 -2.90
C PHE A 230 -2.22 19.21 -3.76
N ARG A 231 -2.62 20.44 -3.35
CA ARG A 231 -2.26 21.65 -4.09
C ARG A 231 -0.75 21.87 -4.13
N ARG A 232 -0.03 21.65 -3.03
CA ARG A 232 1.43 21.77 -2.99
C ARG A 232 2.15 20.70 -3.81
N THR A 233 1.52 19.52 -3.98
CA THR A 233 2.06 18.41 -4.77
C THR A 233 1.85 18.62 -6.25
N THR A 234 0.61 18.98 -6.67
CA THR A 234 0.19 19.03 -8.07
C THR A 234 0.19 20.44 -8.67
N GLY A 235 0.33 21.47 -7.83
CA GLY A 235 0.15 22.87 -8.22
C GLY A 235 -1.31 23.31 -8.35
N LEU A 236 -2.27 22.38 -8.25
CA LEU A 236 -3.70 22.62 -8.49
C LEU A 236 -4.54 22.11 -7.32
N THR A 237 -5.73 22.71 -7.12
CA THR A 237 -6.73 22.09 -6.24
C THR A 237 -7.30 20.83 -6.89
N PRO A 238 -7.84 19.84 -6.11
CA PRO A 238 -8.42 18.61 -6.67
C PRO A 238 -9.46 18.89 -7.79
N ALA A 239 -10.36 19.83 -7.60
CA ALA A 239 -11.36 20.21 -8.59
C ALA A 239 -10.74 20.82 -9.88
N ARG A 240 -9.71 21.66 -9.74
CA ARG A 240 -8.99 22.19 -10.92
C ARG A 240 -8.18 21.11 -11.63
N TRP A 241 -7.56 20.22 -10.88
CA TRP A 241 -6.83 19.09 -11.42
C TRP A 241 -7.77 18.17 -12.22
N LEU A 242 -8.92 17.79 -11.66
CA LEU A 242 -9.93 16.98 -12.35
C LEU A 242 -10.44 17.67 -13.63
N ARG A 243 -10.69 18.98 -13.56
CA ARG A 243 -11.11 19.77 -14.76
C ARG A 243 -10.07 19.67 -15.88
N ARG A 244 -8.78 19.80 -15.54
CA ARG A 244 -7.69 19.67 -16.50
C ARG A 244 -7.60 18.25 -17.05
N ALA A 245 -7.72 17.21 -16.20
CA ALA A 245 -7.75 15.83 -16.62
C ALA A 245 -8.91 15.52 -17.60
N ARG A 246 -10.10 16.08 -17.34
CA ARG A 246 -11.26 16.00 -18.26
C ARG A 246 -10.95 16.61 -19.63
N VAL A 247 -10.25 17.74 -19.66
CA VAL A 247 -9.85 18.41 -20.92
C VAL A 247 -8.82 17.57 -21.67
N GLU A 248 -7.81 17.00 -20.98
CA GLU A 248 -6.83 16.12 -21.63
C GLU A 248 -7.49 14.85 -22.19
N ALA A 249 -8.40 14.23 -21.46
CA ALA A 249 -9.20 13.10 -21.96
C ALA A 249 -10.05 13.49 -23.19
N ALA A 250 -10.61 14.69 -23.19
CA ALA A 250 -11.38 15.19 -24.34
C ALA A 250 -10.48 15.41 -25.57
N LYS A 251 -9.26 15.94 -25.40
CA LYS A 251 -8.29 16.07 -26.50
C LYS A 251 -7.98 14.72 -27.14
N GLU A 252 -7.75 13.70 -26.32
CA GLU A 252 -7.49 12.34 -26.78
C GLU A 252 -8.68 11.77 -27.55
N MET A 253 -9.91 11.94 -27.06
CA MET A 253 -11.12 11.51 -27.76
C MET A 253 -11.35 12.29 -29.06
N LEU A 254 -11.11 13.60 -29.06
CA LEU A 254 -11.21 14.43 -30.27
C LEU A 254 -10.23 13.99 -31.34
N PHE A 255 -9.05 13.55 -30.95
CA PHE A 255 -8.00 13.07 -31.86
C PHE A 255 -8.27 11.64 -32.35
N ARG A 256 -8.68 10.71 -31.46
CA ARG A 256 -8.80 9.28 -31.81
C ARG A 256 -10.18 8.88 -32.34
N THR A 257 -11.19 9.73 -32.24
CA THR A 257 -12.57 9.33 -32.57
C THR A 257 -13.30 10.37 -33.39
N THR A 258 -14.34 9.94 -34.10
CA THR A 258 -15.29 10.78 -34.80
C THR A 258 -16.54 11.10 -34.00
N LEU A 259 -16.56 10.78 -32.70
CA LEU A 259 -17.72 10.98 -31.82
C LEU A 259 -18.21 12.44 -31.87
N PRO A 260 -19.53 12.67 -31.80
CA PRO A 260 -20.08 14.01 -31.66
C PRO A 260 -19.54 14.74 -30.44
N LEU A 261 -19.34 16.06 -30.53
CA LEU A 261 -18.81 16.86 -29.41
C LEU A 261 -19.67 16.73 -28.15
N LYS A 262 -20.98 16.55 -28.27
CA LYS A 262 -21.92 16.34 -27.18
C LYS A 262 -21.61 15.02 -26.45
N GLU A 263 -21.29 13.95 -27.17
CA GLU A 263 -20.96 12.66 -26.63
C GLU A 263 -19.59 12.69 -25.90
N ILE A 264 -18.60 13.37 -26.46
CA ILE A 264 -17.30 13.60 -25.81
C ILE A 264 -17.47 14.40 -24.53
N ALA A 265 -18.26 15.48 -24.55
CA ALA A 265 -18.57 16.24 -23.34
C ALA A 265 -19.15 15.37 -22.23
N TYR A 266 -20.12 14.53 -22.55
CA TYR A 266 -20.74 13.60 -21.60
C TYR A 266 -19.75 12.59 -21.03
N ARG A 267 -18.96 11.93 -21.88
CA ARG A 267 -17.97 10.94 -21.46
C ARG A 267 -16.86 11.52 -20.59
N CYS A 268 -16.49 12.76 -20.85
CA CYS A 268 -15.50 13.48 -20.05
C CYS A 268 -16.09 14.16 -18.79
N GLY A 269 -17.35 13.90 -18.44
CA GLY A 269 -17.97 14.36 -17.20
C GLY A 269 -18.31 15.86 -17.18
N PHE A 270 -18.56 16.47 -18.34
CA PHE A 270 -19.09 17.83 -18.41
C PHE A 270 -20.62 17.81 -18.34
N ALA A 271 -21.20 18.79 -17.64
CA ALA A 271 -22.64 18.91 -17.46
C ALA A 271 -23.40 19.01 -18.79
N ASP A 272 -22.85 19.79 -19.72
CA ASP A 272 -23.41 19.98 -21.06
C ASP A 272 -22.34 20.41 -22.06
N HIS A 273 -22.72 20.48 -23.35
CA HIS A 273 -21.84 20.86 -24.44
C HIS A 273 -21.34 22.32 -24.33
N SER A 274 -22.13 23.22 -23.81
CA SER A 274 -21.76 24.63 -23.65
C SER A 274 -20.71 24.80 -22.56
N HIS A 275 -20.91 24.11 -21.43
CA HIS A 275 -19.93 24.03 -20.33
C HIS A 275 -18.61 23.42 -20.84
N PHE A 276 -18.68 22.31 -21.56
CA PHE A 276 -17.52 21.69 -22.19
C PHE A 276 -16.75 22.67 -23.09
N THR A 277 -17.44 23.30 -24.04
CA THR A 277 -16.82 24.21 -24.99
C THR A 277 -16.15 25.39 -24.30
N ARG A 278 -16.81 25.98 -23.29
CA ARG A 278 -16.24 27.08 -22.50
C ARG A 278 -15.00 26.69 -21.74
N VAL A 279 -15.03 25.55 -21.02
CA VAL A 279 -13.90 25.06 -20.22
C VAL A 279 -12.75 24.65 -21.13
N PHE A 280 -13.02 23.91 -22.20
CA PHE A 280 -12.01 23.49 -23.17
C PHE A 280 -11.32 24.69 -23.81
N SER A 281 -12.10 25.69 -24.30
CA SER A 281 -11.53 26.89 -24.90
C SER A 281 -10.71 27.72 -23.92
N SER A 282 -11.12 27.78 -22.66
CA SER A 282 -10.36 28.47 -21.61
C SER A 282 -9.03 27.81 -21.29
N GLU A 283 -8.95 26.47 -21.34
CA GLU A 283 -7.72 25.71 -21.00
C GLU A 283 -6.79 25.53 -22.21
N VAL A 284 -7.34 25.49 -23.43
CA VAL A 284 -6.61 25.14 -24.66
C VAL A 284 -6.37 26.34 -25.56
N GLY A 285 -7.14 27.43 -25.41
CA GLY A 285 -7.05 28.62 -26.24
C GLY A 285 -7.86 28.56 -27.54
N MET A 286 -8.51 27.43 -27.87
CA MET A 286 -9.35 27.26 -29.05
C MET A 286 -10.52 26.32 -28.78
N THR A 287 -11.55 26.37 -29.62
CA THR A 287 -12.74 25.53 -29.44
C THR A 287 -12.45 24.04 -29.72
N PRO A 288 -13.23 23.10 -29.14
CA PRO A 288 -13.08 21.67 -29.42
C PRO A 288 -13.25 21.35 -30.93
N GLY A 289 -14.14 22.03 -31.62
CA GLY A 289 -14.36 21.86 -33.06
C GLY A 289 -13.19 22.33 -33.91
N THR A 290 -12.56 23.44 -33.55
CA THR A 290 -11.32 23.91 -34.18
C THR A 290 -10.17 22.96 -33.92
N TRP A 291 -9.99 22.54 -32.65
CA TRP A 291 -8.98 21.57 -32.26
C TRP A 291 -9.04 20.27 -33.06
N ARG A 292 -10.28 19.75 -33.32
CA ARG A 292 -10.45 18.52 -34.12
C ARG A 292 -10.06 18.73 -35.60
N ARG A 293 -10.25 19.91 -36.17
CA ARG A 293 -9.95 20.17 -37.57
C ARG A 293 -8.48 20.43 -37.87
N GLU A 294 -7.75 20.93 -36.88
CA GLU A 294 -6.35 21.33 -37.04
C GLU A 294 -5.37 20.18 -36.74
N ARG A 295 -5.91 19.02 -36.36
CA ARG A 295 -5.14 17.80 -36.02
C ARG A 295 -5.64 16.56 -36.73
#